data_a4c5877ca61446f05ba3ea3cbe0c77bc
#
_entry.id   a4c5877ca61446f05ba3ea3cbe0c77bc
#
_cell.length_a   1.000
_cell.length_b   1.000
_cell.length_c   1.000
_cell.angle_alpha   90.00
_cell.angle_beta   90.00
_cell.angle_gamma   90.00
#
_symmetry.space_group_name_H-M   'P 1'
#
loop_
_entity.id
_entity.type
_entity.pdbx_description
1 polymer ?
#
loop_
_entity_poly.entity_id
_entity_poly.type
_entity_poly.pdbx_seq_one_letter_code
_entity_poly.pdbx_strand_id
1 'polypeptide(L)'
;MGALFIQKPINPMRPETRPLMGRWSHSFVETTMSLFKKILVPIDGSNTSKKALDYALKLAQADQAEVRLIYCIDELSLLSSHAYSGEMVQLARESGHTILQSGMALASAAKVKADTRLVDRVGQRLGESVADEAGNWGADLIVLGTHGRRGIGRVLLGSGAEQVMRMSPVPVLMVRGFD
;
A
#
# COMPACT_ATOMS: atom_id res chain seq x y z
N MET A 1 63.10 -7.85 78.44
CA MET A 1 61.71 -8.37 78.25
C MET A 1 61.25 -7.83 76.96
N GLY A 2 61.43 -8.52 75.86
CA GLY A 2 61.04 -8.11 74.53
C GLY A 2 59.89 -8.94 74.04
N ALA A 3 58.79 -8.31 73.69
CA ALA A 3 57.65 -8.96 73.05
C ALA A 3 57.83 -8.93 71.52
N LEU A 4 57.95 -10.09 70.97
CA LEU A 4 58.09 -10.29 69.52
C LEU A 4 56.69 -10.32 68.87
N PHE A 5 56.33 -9.26 68.13
CA PHE A 5 55.11 -9.24 67.33
C PHE A 5 55.38 -9.90 66.00
N ILE A 6 54.78 -11.08 65.78
CA ILE A 6 54.76 -11.76 64.47
C ILE A 6 53.58 -11.24 63.67
N GLN A 7 53.89 -10.46 62.65
CA GLN A 7 52.93 -9.96 61.69
C GLN A 7 52.63 -11.03 60.64
N LYS A 8 51.38 -11.52 60.58
CA LYS A 8 50.92 -12.46 59.53
C LYS A 8 50.87 -11.73 58.17
N PRO A 9 51.28 -12.35 57.09
CA PRO A 9 51.19 -11.74 55.77
C PRO A 9 49.72 -11.67 55.34
N ILE A 10 49.33 -10.49 54.83
CA ILE A 10 48.06 -10.21 54.23
C ILE A 10 48.05 -10.87 52.87
N ASN A 11 47.14 -11.82 52.68
CA ASN A 11 46.94 -12.53 51.42
C ASN A 11 46.22 -11.57 50.45
N PRO A 12 46.77 -11.24 49.28
CA PRO A 12 46.05 -10.37 48.33
C PRO A 12 44.82 -11.07 47.78
N MET A 13 43.65 -10.45 48.00
CA MET A 13 42.41 -10.87 47.35
C MET A 13 42.59 -10.98 45.85
N ARG A 14 42.44 -12.19 45.32
CA ARG A 14 42.26 -12.40 43.90
C ARG A 14 40.92 -11.79 43.50
N PRO A 15 40.84 -10.95 42.42
CA PRO A 15 39.57 -10.56 41.89
C PRO A 15 38.87 -11.80 41.30
N GLU A 16 37.78 -12.21 41.92
CA GLU A 16 36.86 -13.17 41.31
C GLU A 16 36.25 -12.52 40.07
N THR A 17 36.78 -12.86 38.92
CA THR A 17 36.15 -12.59 37.65
C THR A 17 34.92 -13.48 37.52
N ARG A 18 33.77 -13.00 38.03
CA ARG A 18 32.48 -13.56 37.66
C ARG A 18 32.24 -13.21 36.19
N PRO A 19 32.05 -14.21 35.31
CA PRO A 19 31.56 -13.93 33.98
C PRO A 19 30.07 -13.58 34.10
N LEU A 20 29.76 -12.28 34.11
CA LEU A 20 28.39 -11.77 33.86
C LEU A 20 28.08 -11.91 32.38
N MET A 21 28.16 -13.12 31.85
CA MET A 21 27.51 -13.46 30.60
C MET A 21 26.16 -14.12 30.93
N GLY A 22 25.28 -13.35 31.49
CA GLY A 22 23.87 -13.57 31.30
C GLY A 22 23.59 -13.49 29.81
N ARG A 23 23.41 -14.65 29.22
CA ARG A 23 22.98 -14.84 27.84
C ARG A 23 21.59 -14.24 27.72
N TRP A 24 21.53 -12.94 27.43
CA TRP A 24 20.30 -12.29 26.96
C TRP A 24 20.07 -12.83 25.56
N SER A 25 19.43 -13.99 25.46
CA SER A 25 18.77 -14.38 24.23
C SER A 25 17.61 -13.40 24.07
N HIS A 26 17.90 -12.24 23.49
CA HIS A 26 16.88 -11.40 22.95
C HIS A 26 16.35 -12.16 21.73
N SER A 27 15.39 -13.04 21.97
CA SER A 27 14.43 -13.32 20.94
C SER A 27 13.64 -12.02 20.77
N PHE A 28 14.20 -11.08 20.01
CA PHE A 28 13.41 -10.06 19.37
C PHE A 28 12.46 -10.83 18.47
N VAL A 29 11.29 -11.16 18.97
CA VAL A 29 10.14 -11.37 18.14
C VAL A 29 9.92 -10.00 17.53
N GLU A 30 10.46 -9.76 16.34
CA GLU A 30 10.02 -8.71 15.46
C GLU A 30 8.55 -9.00 15.21
N THR A 31 7.70 -8.51 16.12
CA THR A 31 6.29 -8.36 15.83
C THR A 31 6.26 -7.24 14.80
N THR A 32 6.42 -7.61 13.54
CA THR A 32 6.18 -6.71 12.42
C THR A 32 4.71 -6.31 12.55
N MET A 33 4.46 -5.15 13.17
CA MET A 33 3.11 -4.62 13.25
C MET A 33 2.72 -4.26 11.83
N SER A 34 1.95 -5.15 11.19
CA SER A 34 1.34 -4.87 9.89
C SER A 34 0.45 -3.65 10.05
N LEU A 35 0.78 -2.59 9.34
CA LEU A 35 0.03 -1.34 9.36
C LEU A 35 -1.24 -1.44 8.51
N PHE A 36 -1.14 -2.13 7.38
CA PHE A 36 -2.24 -2.33 6.44
C PHE A 36 -2.47 -3.81 6.16
N LYS A 37 -3.73 -4.21 6.05
CA LYS A 37 -4.13 -5.60 5.73
C LYS A 37 -4.81 -5.69 4.37
N LYS A 38 -5.49 -4.63 3.93
CA LYS A 38 -6.27 -4.60 2.69
C LYS A 38 -6.06 -3.27 1.96
N ILE A 39 -5.33 -3.32 0.87
CA ILE A 39 -4.97 -2.15 0.07
C ILE A 39 -5.79 -2.13 -1.21
N LEU A 40 -6.61 -1.10 -1.39
CA LEU A 40 -7.39 -0.87 -2.61
C LEU A 40 -6.60 -0.01 -3.59
N VAL A 41 -6.51 -0.43 -4.84
CA VAL A 41 -5.73 0.26 -5.87
C VAL A 41 -6.58 0.50 -7.12
N PRO A 42 -7.14 1.70 -7.29
CA PRO A 42 -7.74 2.09 -8.55
C PRO A 42 -6.69 2.22 -9.65
N ILE A 43 -6.90 1.51 -10.77
CA ILE A 43 -5.99 1.54 -11.92
C ILE A 43 -6.75 1.87 -13.19
N ASP A 44 -6.12 2.67 -14.08
CA ASP A 44 -6.68 3.09 -15.36
C ASP A 44 -5.74 2.81 -16.55
N GLY A 45 -4.60 2.19 -16.29
CA GLY A 45 -3.57 1.87 -17.28
C GLY A 45 -2.60 3.02 -17.56
N SER A 46 -2.75 4.20 -16.96
CA SER A 46 -1.79 5.30 -17.08
C SER A 46 -0.46 4.96 -16.40
N ASN A 47 0.61 5.67 -16.75
CA ASN A 47 1.92 5.49 -16.12
C ASN A 47 1.87 5.78 -14.62
N THR A 48 1.07 6.76 -14.22
CA THR A 48 0.92 7.14 -12.82
C THR A 48 0.19 6.04 -12.04
N SER A 49 -0.86 5.43 -12.60
CA SER A 49 -1.55 4.31 -11.95
C SER A 49 -0.68 3.05 -11.86
N LYS A 50 0.20 2.81 -12.85
CA LYS A 50 1.18 1.73 -12.78
C LYS A 50 2.21 1.96 -11.66
N LYS A 51 2.70 3.20 -11.51
CA LYS A 51 3.57 3.56 -10.37
C LYS A 51 2.85 3.38 -9.03
N ALA A 52 1.58 3.81 -8.93
CA ALA A 52 0.77 3.61 -7.73
C ALA A 52 0.64 2.13 -7.37
N LEU A 53 0.39 1.27 -8.37
CA LEU A 53 0.36 -0.17 -8.17
C LEU A 53 1.71 -0.71 -7.68
N ASP A 54 2.84 -0.30 -8.25
CA ASP A 54 4.17 -0.72 -7.80
C ASP A 54 4.41 -0.36 -6.32
N TYR A 55 4.04 0.85 -5.88
CA TYR A 55 4.12 1.23 -4.48
C TYR A 55 3.18 0.41 -3.58
N ALA A 56 1.95 0.17 -4.03
CA ALA A 56 0.99 -0.65 -3.28
C ALA A 56 1.48 -2.09 -3.10
N LEU A 57 2.07 -2.69 -4.13
CA LEU A 57 2.64 -4.03 -4.05
C LEU A 57 3.84 -4.10 -3.10
N LYS A 58 4.71 -3.09 -3.06
CA LYS A 58 5.81 -3.00 -2.09
C LYS A 58 5.32 -2.89 -0.65
N LEU A 59 4.29 -2.06 -0.41
CA LEU A 59 3.64 -1.97 0.91
C LEU A 59 3.00 -3.30 1.30
N ALA A 60 2.27 -3.92 0.37
CA ALA A 60 1.62 -5.21 0.61
C ALA A 60 2.63 -6.33 0.93
N GLN A 61 3.80 -6.33 0.28
CA GLN A 61 4.88 -7.27 0.61
C GLN A 61 5.41 -7.06 2.04
N ALA A 62 5.64 -5.80 2.44
CA ALA A 62 6.15 -5.47 3.77
C ALA A 62 5.14 -5.83 4.87
N ASP A 63 3.86 -5.56 4.64
CA ASP A 63 2.78 -5.73 5.62
C ASP A 63 2.05 -7.08 5.50
N GLN A 64 2.40 -7.91 4.51
CA GLN A 64 1.66 -9.15 4.16
C GLN A 64 0.17 -8.87 3.89
N ALA A 65 -0.11 -7.73 3.27
CA ALA A 65 -1.46 -7.28 2.96
C ALA A 65 -2.01 -7.93 1.69
N GLU A 66 -3.35 -7.96 1.59
CA GLU A 66 -4.05 -8.29 0.35
C GLU A 66 -4.26 -7.03 -0.48
N VAL A 67 -4.19 -7.16 -1.80
CA VAL A 67 -4.41 -6.04 -2.73
C VAL A 67 -5.65 -6.30 -3.57
N ARG A 68 -6.54 -5.32 -3.67
CA ARG A 68 -7.62 -5.33 -4.66
C ARG A 68 -7.37 -4.26 -5.71
N LEU A 69 -7.28 -4.71 -6.97
CA LEU A 69 -7.18 -3.84 -8.13
C LEU A 69 -8.58 -3.55 -8.64
N ILE A 70 -8.92 -2.28 -8.80
CA ILE A 70 -10.21 -1.91 -9.37
C ILE A 70 -10.03 -1.06 -10.61
N TYR A 71 -10.88 -1.30 -11.60
CA TYR A 71 -11.09 -0.41 -12.73
C TYR A 71 -12.53 0.08 -12.69
N CYS A 72 -12.72 1.39 -12.60
CA CYS A 72 -14.05 2.00 -12.58
C CYS A 72 -14.38 2.55 -13.98
N ILE A 73 -15.55 2.19 -14.49
CA ILE A 73 -16.11 2.78 -15.71
C ILE A 73 -16.78 4.08 -15.30
N ASP A 74 -16.21 5.21 -15.71
CA ASP A 74 -16.77 6.55 -15.48
C ASP A 74 -17.75 6.91 -16.62
N GLU A 75 -18.96 6.37 -16.53
CA GLU A 75 -20.00 6.60 -17.54
C GLU A 75 -20.38 8.07 -17.65
N LEU A 76 -20.39 8.84 -16.54
CA LEU A 76 -20.68 10.27 -16.57
C LEU A 76 -19.67 11.05 -17.42
N SER A 77 -18.41 10.60 -17.39
CA SER A 77 -17.37 11.14 -18.27
C SER A 77 -17.58 10.75 -19.73
N LEU A 78 -18.15 9.56 -19.99
CA LEU A 78 -18.51 9.11 -21.34
C LEU A 78 -19.76 9.83 -21.86
N LEU A 79 -20.77 10.04 -21.02
CA LEU A 79 -22.00 10.78 -21.35
C LEU A 79 -21.72 12.24 -21.72
N SER A 80 -20.72 12.88 -21.13
CA SER A 80 -20.31 14.26 -21.46
C SER A 80 -19.62 14.37 -22.83
N SER A 81 -19.14 13.26 -23.39
CA SER A 81 -18.68 13.20 -24.76
C SER A 81 -19.91 12.97 -25.67
N HIS A 82 -20.15 13.82 -26.67
CA HIS A 82 -21.29 13.73 -27.59
C HIS A 82 -21.38 12.40 -28.37
N ALA A 83 -20.58 11.41 -28.05
CA ALA A 83 -20.45 10.12 -28.69
C ALA A 83 -20.84 8.93 -27.79
N TYR A 84 -21.65 9.15 -26.73
CA TYR A 84 -22.10 8.04 -25.87
C TYR A 84 -22.88 7.00 -26.69
N SER A 85 -22.35 5.79 -26.71
CA SER A 85 -23.03 4.63 -27.28
C SER A 85 -22.76 3.38 -26.43
N GLY A 86 -23.64 2.38 -26.51
CA GLY A 86 -23.43 1.09 -25.85
C GLY A 86 -22.12 0.43 -26.25
N GLU A 87 -21.65 0.66 -27.48
CA GLU A 87 -20.36 0.19 -27.98
C GLU A 87 -19.20 0.80 -27.21
N MET A 88 -19.23 2.11 -26.89
CA MET A 88 -18.19 2.75 -26.09
C MET A 88 -18.11 2.19 -24.67
N VAL A 89 -19.25 1.89 -24.04
CA VAL A 89 -19.28 1.23 -22.73
C VAL A 89 -18.66 -0.15 -22.81
N GLN A 90 -18.99 -0.92 -23.86
CA GLN A 90 -18.41 -2.23 -24.09
C GLN A 90 -16.88 -2.18 -24.28
N LEU A 91 -16.39 -1.24 -25.09
CA LEU A 91 -14.95 -1.01 -25.27
C LEU A 91 -14.26 -0.61 -23.93
N ALA A 92 -14.94 0.19 -23.11
CA ALA A 92 -14.43 0.54 -21.78
C ALA A 92 -14.32 -0.70 -20.87
N ARG A 93 -15.31 -1.61 -20.91
CA ARG A 93 -15.25 -2.90 -20.18
C ARG A 93 -14.08 -3.76 -20.64
N GLU A 94 -13.92 -3.95 -21.94
CA GLU A 94 -12.81 -4.74 -22.50
C GLU A 94 -11.44 -4.16 -22.15
N SER A 95 -11.31 -2.84 -22.25
CA SER A 95 -10.12 -2.12 -21.82
C SER A 95 -9.86 -2.32 -20.32
N GLY A 96 -10.91 -2.24 -19.51
CA GLY A 96 -10.83 -2.47 -18.05
C GLY A 96 -10.34 -3.87 -17.72
N HIS A 97 -10.87 -4.89 -18.36
CA HIS A 97 -10.42 -6.27 -18.18
C HIS A 97 -8.94 -6.45 -18.54
N THR A 98 -8.51 -5.88 -19.67
CA THR A 98 -7.10 -5.95 -20.10
C THR A 98 -6.16 -5.27 -19.09
N ILE A 99 -6.56 -4.10 -18.56
CA ILE A 99 -5.77 -3.37 -17.56
C ILE A 99 -5.70 -4.16 -16.25
N LEU A 100 -6.82 -4.71 -15.80
CA LEU A 100 -6.89 -5.53 -14.57
C LEU A 100 -6.04 -6.80 -14.71
N GLN A 101 -6.08 -7.49 -15.84
CA GLN A 101 -5.22 -8.63 -16.12
C GLN A 101 -3.72 -8.28 -16.07
N SER A 102 -3.34 -7.14 -16.66
CA SER A 102 -1.98 -6.66 -16.62
C SER A 102 -1.53 -6.33 -15.19
N GLY A 103 -2.39 -5.70 -14.40
CA GLY A 103 -2.13 -5.42 -12.98
C GLY A 103 -2.02 -6.70 -12.15
N MET A 104 -2.86 -7.69 -12.43
CA MET A 104 -2.83 -8.99 -11.75
C MET A 104 -1.53 -9.76 -12.04
N ALA A 105 -1.01 -9.67 -13.27
CA ALA A 105 0.29 -10.25 -13.62
C ALA A 105 1.44 -9.62 -12.79
N LEU A 106 1.40 -8.31 -12.56
CA LEU A 106 2.38 -7.61 -11.71
C LEU A 106 2.26 -8.06 -10.25
N ALA A 107 1.04 -8.19 -9.71
CA ALA A 107 0.83 -8.67 -8.35
C ALA A 107 1.34 -10.11 -8.16
N SER A 108 1.07 -10.98 -9.14
CA SER A 108 1.57 -12.36 -9.15
C SER A 108 3.11 -12.42 -9.19
N ALA A 109 3.75 -11.61 -10.05
CA ALA A 109 5.21 -11.53 -10.12
C ALA A 109 5.81 -11.02 -8.79
N ALA A 110 5.13 -10.12 -8.10
CA ALA A 110 5.49 -9.63 -6.77
C ALA A 110 5.14 -10.62 -5.64
N LYS A 111 4.49 -11.76 -5.93
CA LYS A 111 4.01 -12.75 -4.94
C LYS A 111 3.08 -12.14 -3.89
N VAL A 112 2.29 -11.16 -4.27
CA VAL A 112 1.28 -10.51 -3.43
C VAL A 112 -0.07 -11.15 -3.69
N LYS A 113 -0.80 -11.49 -2.62
CA LYS A 113 -2.18 -11.95 -2.73
C LYS A 113 -3.05 -10.81 -3.24
N ALA A 114 -3.65 -10.99 -4.40
CA ALA A 114 -4.46 -9.97 -5.04
C ALA A 114 -5.71 -10.54 -5.70
N ASP A 115 -6.72 -9.70 -5.82
CA ASP A 115 -7.88 -9.92 -6.67
C ASP A 115 -8.19 -8.69 -7.53
N THR A 116 -9.14 -8.82 -8.44
CA THR A 116 -9.52 -7.75 -9.36
C THR A 116 -11.02 -7.54 -9.37
N ARG A 117 -11.45 -6.29 -9.55
CA ARG A 117 -12.86 -5.95 -9.74
C ARG A 117 -13.06 -4.87 -10.79
N LEU A 118 -13.88 -5.17 -11.78
CA LEU A 118 -14.43 -4.17 -12.69
C LEU A 118 -15.67 -3.54 -12.01
N VAL A 119 -15.61 -2.25 -11.76
CA VAL A 119 -16.71 -1.48 -11.16
C VAL A 119 -17.45 -0.74 -12.28
N ASP A 120 -18.63 -1.25 -12.58
CA ASP A 120 -19.52 -0.72 -13.60
C ASP A 120 -20.83 -0.29 -12.93
N ARG A 121 -20.89 0.97 -12.51
CA ARG A 121 -22.06 1.53 -11.81
C ARG A 121 -22.56 2.75 -12.54
N VAL A 122 -23.72 2.59 -13.14
CA VAL A 122 -24.38 3.66 -13.90
C VAL A 122 -24.64 4.87 -13.01
N GLY A 123 -24.25 6.06 -13.48
CA GLY A 123 -24.53 7.31 -12.80
C GLY A 123 -23.64 7.65 -11.61
N GLN A 124 -22.72 6.78 -11.21
CA GLN A 124 -21.74 7.06 -10.15
C GLN A 124 -20.48 7.73 -10.69
N ARG A 125 -19.94 8.66 -9.90
CA ARG A 125 -18.62 9.24 -10.14
C ARG A 125 -17.52 8.33 -9.63
N LEU A 126 -16.32 8.50 -10.15
CA LEU A 126 -15.16 7.72 -9.75
C LEU A 126 -14.94 7.69 -8.22
N GLY A 127 -15.04 8.85 -7.57
CA GLY A 127 -14.85 8.95 -6.11
C GLY A 127 -15.86 8.12 -5.32
N GLU A 128 -17.13 8.13 -5.73
CA GLU A 128 -18.21 7.34 -5.12
C GLU A 128 -17.97 5.85 -5.30
N SER A 129 -17.64 5.42 -6.52
CA SER A 129 -17.36 4.02 -6.83
C SER A 129 -16.18 3.47 -6.05
N VAL A 130 -15.11 4.27 -5.89
CA VAL A 130 -13.92 3.88 -5.12
C VAL A 130 -14.22 3.84 -3.62
N ALA A 131 -14.94 4.84 -3.09
CA ALA A 131 -15.31 4.89 -1.67
C ALA A 131 -16.23 3.72 -1.27
N ASP A 132 -17.23 3.42 -2.09
CA ASP A 132 -18.14 2.29 -1.89
C ASP A 132 -17.38 0.95 -1.91
N GLU A 133 -16.46 0.78 -2.88
CA GLU A 133 -15.68 -0.45 -2.95
C GLU A 133 -14.72 -0.59 -1.77
N ALA A 134 -14.11 0.50 -1.32
CA ALA A 134 -13.28 0.52 -0.12
C ALA A 134 -14.06 0.08 1.12
N GLY A 135 -15.24 0.64 1.32
CA GLY A 135 -16.12 0.27 2.44
C GLY A 135 -16.62 -1.18 2.35
N ASN A 136 -17.11 -1.61 1.18
CA ASN A 136 -17.67 -2.95 1.00
C ASN A 136 -16.63 -4.06 1.13
N TRP A 137 -15.39 -3.81 0.69
CA TRP A 137 -14.31 -4.78 0.81
C TRP A 137 -13.61 -4.72 2.17
N GLY A 138 -13.79 -3.63 2.89
CA GLY A 138 -13.10 -3.35 4.16
C GLY A 138 -11.62 -3.02 3.93
N ALA A 139 -11.33 -2.20 2.93
CA ALA A 139 -9.99 -1.65 2.73
C ALA A 139 -9.59 -0.79 3.93
N ASP A 140 -8.30 -0.76 4.24
CA ASP A 140 -7.71 0.11 5.27
C ASP A 140 -6.73 1.13 4.70
N LEU A 141 -6.43 1.02 3.40
CA LEU A 141 -5.67 1.99 2.62
C LEU A 141 -6.15 2.02 1.17
N ILE A 142 -6.22 3.21 0.57
CA ILE A 142 -6.32 3.39 -0.88
C ILE A 142 -5.00 3.95 -1.38
N VAL A 143 -4.45 3.35 -2.45
CA VAL A 143 -3.24 3.85 -3.14
C VAL A 143 -3.61 4.20 -4.57
N LEU A 144 -3.44 5.47 -4.97
CA LEU A 144 -3.78 5.90 -6.32
C LEU A 144 -2.78 6.89 -6.90
N GLY A 145 -2.76 7.00 -8.23
CA GLY A 145 -1.98 8.00 -8.93
C GLY A 145 -2.63 9.39 -8.87
N THR A 146 -1.82 10.44 -8.77
CA THR A 146 -2.32 11.83 -8.75
C THR A 146 -2.96 12.26 -10.06
N HIS A 147 -2.66 11.59 -11.18
CA HIS A 147 -3.20 11.85 -12.51
C HIS A 147 -3.58 10.53 -13.17
N GLY A 148 -4.64 10.55 -13.96
CA GLY A 148 -5.04 9.45 -14.82
C GLY A 148 -4.68 9.71 -16.29
N ARG A 149 -5.40 9.04 -17.20
CA ARG A 149 -5.19 9.09 -18.66
C ARG A 149 -5.24 10.51 -19.27
N ARG A 150 -5.90 11.46 -18.61
CA ARG A 150 -6.10 12.84 -19.11
C ARG A 150 -5.10 13.84 -18.54
N GLY A 151 -4.14 13.40 -17.72
CA GLY A 151 -3.15 14.26 -17.08
C GLY A 151 -2.16 14.81 -18.07
N ILE A 152 -2.31 16.06 -18.48
CA ILE A 152 -1.34 16.81 -19.26
C ILE A 152 -0.78 17.93 -18.38
N GLY A 153 0.48 17.78 -17.97
CA GLY A 153 1.33 18.86 -17.45
C GLY A 153 1.06 19.36 -16.03
N ARG A 154 2.13 19.73 -15.40
CA ARG A 154 2.37 20.57 -14.20
C ARG A 154 1.28 20.66 -13.12
N VAL A 155 1.56 19.99 -11.99
CA VAL A 155 1.13 20.36 -10.60
C VAL A 155 -0.34 20.20 -10.21
N LEU A 156 -1.28 19.97 -11.10
CA LEU A 156 -2.69 19.86 -10.72
C LEU A 156 -3.07 18.42 -10.41
N LEU A 157 -3.74 18.22 -9.27
CA LEU A 157 -4.38 16.97 -8.92
C LEU A 157 -5.49 16.66 -9.93
N GLY A 158 -5.51 15.46 -10.48
CA GLY A 158 -6.58 15.04 -11.39
C GLY A 158 -7.94 15.01 -10.69
N SER A 159 -9.00 15.38 -11.40
CA SER A 159 -10.37 15.44 -10.86
C SER A 159 -10.83 14.11 -10.22
N GLY A 160 -10.42 12.98 -10.78
CA GLY A 160 -10.73 11.67 -10.21
C GLY A 160 -10.01 11.42 -8.89
N ALA A 161 -8.71 11.77 -8.81
CA ALA A 161 -7.93 11.64 -7.58
C ALA A 161 -8.44 12.57 -6.48
N GLU A 162 -8.85 13.81 -6.85
CA GLU A 162 -9.49 14.74 -5.91
C GLU A 162 -10.80 14.18 -5.35
N GLN A 163 -11.65 13.61 -6.20
CA GLN A 163 -12.91 13.00 -5.77
C GLN A 163 -12.65 11.85 -4.80
N VAL A 164 -11.71 10.94 -5.12
CA VAL A 164 -11.35 9.82 -4.24
C VAL A 164 -10.85 10.34 -2.89
N MET A 165 -9.96 11.33 -2.88
CA MET A 165 -9.44 11.91 -1.64
C MET A 165 -10.54 12.50 -0.76
N ARG A 166 -11.54 13.17 -1.37
CA ARG A 166 -12.66 13.80 -0.63
C ARG A 166 -13.66 12.81 -0.07
N MET A 167 -13.86 11.67 -0.74
CA MET A 167 -14.94 10.73 -0.45
C MET A 167 -14.45 9.46 0.25
N SER A 168 -13.14 9.26 0.32
CA SER A 168 -12.56 8.05 0.90
C SER A 168 -12.91 7.89 2.38
N PRO A 169 -13.40 6.71 2.80
CA PRO A 169 -13.62 6.39 4.21
C PRO A 169 -12.34 5.97 4.95
N VAL A 170 -11.21 5.83 4.25
CA VAL A 170 -9.93 5.34 4.77
C VAL A 170 -8.78 6.23 4.31
N PRO A 171 -7.58 6.14 4.91
CA PRO A 171 -6.39 6.84 4.44
C PRO A 171 -6.12 6.65 2.95
N VAL A 172 -5.60 7.69 2.29
CA VAL A 172 -5.28 7.70 0.86
C VAL A 172 -3.81 8.04 0.66
N LEU A 173 -3.07 7.14 0.04
CA LEU A 173 -1.70 7.38 -0.42
C LEU A 173 -1.72 7.79 -1.89
N MET A 174 -1.24 8.99 -2.17
CA MET A 174 -1.20 9.54 -3.51
C MET A 174 0.21 9.45 -4.09
N VAL A 175 0.33 8.79 -5.24
CA VAL A 175 1.61 8.59 -5.92
C VAL A 175 1.72 9.55 -7.11
N ARG A 176 2.77 10.38 -7.11
CA ARG A 176 3.04 11.30 -8.23
C ARG A 176 3.82 10.59 -9.34
N GLY A 177 3.39 10.82 -10.59
CA GLY A 177 4.22 10.52 -11.75
C GLY A 177 5.20 11.68 -11.94
N PHE A 178 6.51 11.41 -11.80
CA PHE A 178 7.53 12.30 -12.38
C PHE A 178 7.86 11.73 -13.76
N ASP A 179 7.60 12.49 -14.78
CA ASP A 179 8.12 12.23 -16.13
C ASP A 179 9.54 12.78 -16.22
#